data_cfb8337a7405a47b008464531f69f435
#
_entry.id   cfb8337a7405a47b008464531f69f435
#
_cell.length_a   1.000
_cell.length_b   1.000
_cell.length_c   1.000
_cell.angle_alpha   90.00
_cell.angle_beta   90.00
_cell.angle_gamma   90.00
#
_symmetry.space_group_name_H-M   'P 1'
#
loop_
_entity.id
_entity.type
_entity.pdbx_description
1 polymer ?
#
loop_
_entity_poly.entity_id
_entity_poly.type
_entity_poly.pdbx_seq_one_letter_code
_entity_poly.pdbx_strand_id
1 'polypeptide(L)'
;MEDIVIVAAARTAVGKFGGTLAKTPATDLGSAVIKALLERTKLGADQIGEVILGQVLAAGVGQNPARQSLIKSGLAKETPALTINAVCGSGLKAVMLAAQSVAYGDSDIVIAGGQESMSLSPHVLQGSRDGQRMGDWKMIDSMIVDGLWDVYNQYHMGITAENVAKAHGITREMQDALALASQQKAAAAQDAGKFVDEIVPFSIAQKKGDPIVFAADEFINRKSNAEVLAGLRPAFDKAGGVTAGNASGINDGAAAVMVMKASKAAALGLTPMGRIASFATSGLDPAMMGMGPVPASQKALARAGWNAQDLDLLEINEAFAAQACAVNQQMGWDTSKVNVNGGAIAIGHPIGASGCRILVTLLHEMQRRNARKGIASLCIGGGMGVALTIER
;
A
#
# COMPACT_ATOMS: atom_id res chain seq x y z
N MET A 1 -2.78 27.18 9.90
CA MET A 1 -2.08 25.98 10.41
C MET A 1 -0.82 25.87 9.58
N GLU A 2 0.32 25.55 10.19
CA GLU A 2 1.59 25.41 9.44
C GLU A 2 1.55 24.19 8.52
N ASP A 3 2.28 24.26 7.39
CA ASP A 3 2.35 23.17 6.43
C ASP A 3 3.06 21.94 7.01
N ILE A 4 2.48 20.79 6.81
CA ILE A 4 3.06 19.50 7.14
C ILE A 4 3.67 18.90 5.87
N VAL A 5 4.95 18.56 5.94
CA VAL A 5 5.73 18.13 4.78
C VAL A 5 6.28 16.71 4.94
N ILE A 6 6.50 16.06 3.83
CA ILE A 6 7.23 14.80 3.71
C ILE A 6 8.63 15.13 3.20
N VAL A 7 9.66 14.73 3.94
CA VAL A 7 11.06 15.04 3.60
C VAL A 7 11.85 13.85 3.06
N ALA A 8 11.37 12.64 3.30
CA ALA A 8 11.95 11.41 2.79
C ALA A 8 10.89 10.34 2.61
N ALA A 9 11.07 9.49 1.61
CA ALA A 9 10.19 8.39 1.26
C ALA A 9 11.00 7.20 0.77
N ALA A 10 10.67 5.98 1.22
CA ALA A 10 11.35 4.76 0.84
C ALA A 10 10.41 3.55 0.87
N ARG A 11 10.67 2.54 0.04
CA ARG A 11 10.00 1.25 0.06
C ARG A 11 10.97 0.11 -0.16
N THR A 12 10.65 -1.08 0.25
CA THR A 12 11.30 -2.29 -0.27
C THR A 12 10.80 -2.57 -1.69
N ALA A 13 11.53 -3.36 -2.44
CA ALA A 13 10.91 -4.07 -3.55
C ALA A 13 9.78 -4.97 -3.03
N VAL A 14 8.78 -5.24 -3.86
CA VAL A 14 7.62 -6.07 -3.50
C VAL A 14 7.88 -7.52 -3.89
N GLY A 15 7.80 -8.41 -2.89
CA GLY A 15 7.90 -9.85 -3.07
C GLY A 15 6.56 -10.46 -3.49
N LYS A 16 6.60 -11.52 -4.28
CA LYS A 16 5.41 -12.33 -4.57
C LYS A 16 5.19 -13.39 -3.50
N PHE A 17 3.97 -13.87 -3.38
CA PHE A 17 3.61 -14.95 -2.46
C PHE A 17 4.49 -16.18 -2.67
N GLY A 18 5.10 -16.67 -1.59
CA GLY A 18 6.03 -17.80 -1.63
C GLY A 18 7.34 -17.52 -2.39
N GLY A 19 7.62 -16.24 -2.73
CA GLY A 19 8.80 -15.81 -3.47
C GLY A 19 10.02 -15.50 -2.60
N THR A 20 10.84 -14.57 -3.06
CA THR A 20 12.14 -14.25 -2.44
C THR A 20 12.01 -13.77 -0.99
N LEU A 21 10.94 -13.03 -0.65
CA LEU A 21 10.67 -12.54 0.70
C LEU A 21 9.83 -13.49 1.57
N ALA A 22 9.47 -14.68 1.09
CA ALA A 22 8.51 -15.59 1.74
C ALA A 22 8.84 -15.97 3.19
N LYS A 23 10.10 -15.88 3.61
CA LYS A 23 10.57 -16.17 4.97
C LYS A 23 11.02 -14.94 5.74
N THR A 24 10.77 -13.75 5.19
CA THR A 24 11.19 -12.49 5.79
C THR A 24 10.05 -11.89 6.60
N PRO A 25 10.22 -11.71 7.93
CA PRO A 25 9.21 -11.06 8.76
C PRO A 25 8.91 -9.64 8.28
N ALA A 26 7.65 -9.22 8.31
CA ALA A 26 7.25 -7.86 7.98
C ALA A 26 8.04 -6.81 8.79
N THR A 27 8.36 -7.13 10.04
CA THR A 27 9.13 -6.25 10.93
C THR A 27 10.59 -6.03 10.50
N ASP A 28 11.17 -6.94 9.73
CA ASP A 28 12.50 -6.75 9.14
C ASP A 28 12.44 -5.83 7.91
N LEU A 29 11.39 -5.98 7.11
CA LEU A 29 11.11 -5.09 5.98
C LEU A 29 10.82 -3.66 6.44
N GLY A 30 10.00 -3.50 7.48
CA GLY A 30 9.73 -2.21 8.12
C GLY A 30 10.99 -1.57 8.71
N SER A 31 11.83 -2.37 9.35
CA SER A 31 13.12 -1.89 9.85
C SER A 31 14.04 -1.37 8.74
N ALA A 32 14.07 -2.04 7.59
CA ALA A 32 14.89 -1.62 6.45
C ALA A 32 14.49 -0.25 5.90
N VAL A 33 13.19 0.00 5.73
CA VAL A 33 12.71 1.30 5.25
C VAL A 33 12.94 2.41 6.26
N ILE A 34 12.80 2.14 7.58
CA ILE A 34 13.12 3.11 8.63
C ILE A 34 14.60 3.49 8.57
N LYS A 35 15.51 2.52 8.49
CA LYS A 35 16.96 2.77 8.35
C LYS A 35 17.27 3.64 7.14
N ALA A 36 16.66 3.33 6.00
CA ALA A 36 16.86 4.09 4.77
C ALA A 36 16.40 5.55 4.90
N LEU A 37 15.31 5.82 5.62
CA LEU A 37 14.86 7.19 5.87
C LEU A 37 15.87 7.96 6.74
N LEU A 38 16.43 7.33 7.77
CA LEU A 38 17.50 7.95 8.59
C LEU A 38 18.77 8.22 7.76
N GLU A 39 19.18 7.27 6.94
CA GLU A 39 20.32 7.41 6.04
C GLU A 39 20.12 8.55 5.02
N ARG A 40 18.94 8.68 4.44
CA ARG A 40 18.60 9.74 3.46
C ARG A 40 18.58 11.13 4.09
N THR A 41 18.09 11.23 5.33
CA THR A 41 17.95 12.52 6.03
C THR A 41 19.14 12.88 6.89
N LYS A 42 20.02 11.92 7.21
CA LYS A 42 21.14 12.06 8.15
C LYS A 42 20.70 12.45 9.57
N LEU A 43 19.44 12.19 9.93
CA LEU A 43 18.95 12.46 11.27
C LEU A 43 19.43 11.40 12.27
N GLY A 44 19.68 11.83 13.49
CA GLY A 44 19.99 10.94 14.61
C GLY A 44 18.76 10.12 15.04
N ALA A 45 19.02 8.94 15.58
CA ALA A 45 17.98 8.03 16.05
C ALA A 45 17.10 8.61 17.19
N ASP A 46 17.66 9.55 17.96
CA ASP A 46 17.04 10.26 19.08
C ASP A 46 16.14 11.42 18.65
N GLN A 47 16.22 11.84 17.38
CA GLN A 47 15.42 12.94 16.85
C GLN A 47 14.01 12.51 16.42
N ILE A 48 13.76 11.20 16.30
CA ILE A 48 12.47 10.66 15.89
C ILE A 48 11.53 10.59 17.10
N GLY A 49 10.41 11.32 17.02
CA GLY A 49 9.44 11.41 18.10
C GLY A 49 8.47 10.22 18.13
N GLU A 50 8.13 9.63 16.98
CA GLU A 50 7.16 8.53 16.91
C GLU A 50 7.33 7.69 15.63
N VAL A 51 6.92 6.42 15.69
CA VAL A 51 6.78 5.54 14.51
C VAL A 51 5.36 4.98 14.43
N ILE A 52 4.67 5.18 13.30
CA ILE A 52 3.32 4.67 13.06
C ILE A 52 3.34 3.79 11.82
N LEU A 53 3.16 2.47 11.97
CA LEU A 53 3.14 1.54 10.84
C LEU A 53 1.83 0.76 10.76
N GLY A 54 1.29 0.65 9.56
CA GLY A 54 0.22 -0.26 9.23
C GLY A 54 0.72 -1.70 9.13
N GLN A 55 -0.04 -2.63 9.71
CA GLN A 55 0.09 -4.06 9.46
C GLN A 55 -1.24 -4.73 9.72
N VAL A 56 -1.70 -5.56 8.78
CA VAL A 56 -3.02 -6.22 8.84
C VAL A 56 -2.90 -7.61 9.44
N LEU A 57 -1.96 -8.40 8.94
CA LEU A 57 -1.79 -9.81 9.31
C LEU A 57 -0.81 -9.91 10.48
N ALA A 58 -1.32 -9.74 11.69
CA ALA A 58 -0.53 -9.66 12.91
C ALA A 58 -0.58 -10.93 13.77
N ALA A 59 -1.30 -11.99 13.35
CA ALA A 59 -1.39 -13.23 14.09
C ALA A 59 -0.01 -13.89 14.25
N GLY A 60 0.42 -14.14 15.51
CA GLY A 60 1.71 -14.77 15.80
C GLY A 60 2.95 -13.91 15.55
N VAL A 61 2.83 -12.65 15.13
CA VAL A 61 3.97 -11.75 14.87
C VAL A 61 4.62 -11.22 16.16
N GLY A 62 3.92 -11.32 17.27
CA GLY A 62 4.36 -10.77 18.56
C GLY A 62 3.78 -9.39 18.85
N GLN A 63 4.20 -8.82 19.98
CA GLN A 63 3.68 -7.53 20.44
C GLN A 63 4.09 -6.40 19.52
N ASN A 64 3.13 -5.53 19.16
CA ASN A 64 3.35 -4.26 18.45
C ASN A 64 4.41 -4.34 17.34
N PRO A 65 4.07 -4.86 16.16
CA PRO A 65 5.02 -5.01 15.04
C PRO A 65 5.75 -3.73 14.64
N ALA A 66 5.09 -2.55 14.72
CA ALA A 66 5.75 -1.26 14.48
C ALA A 66 6.88 -1.01 15.48
N ARG A 67 6.66 -1.37 16.75
CA ARG A 67 7.68 -1.26 17.79
C ARG A 67 8.87 -2.19 17.52
N GLN A 68 8.61 -3.41 17.05
CA GLN A 68 9.66 -4.34 16.67
C GLN A 68 10.52 -3.76 15.52
N SER A 69 9.89 -3.17 14.50
CA SER A 69 10.59 -2.53 13.38
C SER A 69 11.44 -1.35 13.85
N LEU A 70 10.91 -0.53 14.74
CA LEU A 70 11.61 0.59 15.37
C LEU A 70 12.89 0.10 16.08
N ILE A 71 12.78 -0.87 16.97
CA ILE A 71 13.93 -1.39 17.72
C ILE A 71 14.97 -2.02 16.79
N LYS A 72 14.53 -2.83 15.81
CA LYS A 72 15.41 -3.44 14.80
C LYS A 72 16.11 -2.41 13.91
N SER A 73 15.52 -1.24 13.73
CA SER A 73 16.13 -0.15 12.94
C SER A 73 17.23 0.60 13.67
N GLY A 74 17.35 0.42 14.98
CA GLY A 74 18.32 1.13 15.82
C GLY A 74 17.86 2.51 16.30
N LEU A 75 16.57 2.82 16.16
CA LEU A 75 15.98 4.01 16.77
C LEU A 75 16.04 3.93 18.31
N ALA A 76 15.98 5.08 18.95
CA ALA A 76 15.99 5.18 20.41
C ALA A 76 14.82 4.37 21.00
N LYS A 77 15.10 3.62 22.07
CA LYS A 77 14.07 2.80 22.73
C LYS A 77 13.04 3.64 23.49
N GLU A 78 13.33 4.89 23.72
CA GLU A 78 12.43 5.90 24.28
C GLU A 78 11.35 6.35 23.26
N THR A 79 11.61 6.23 21.96
CA THR A 79 10.67 6.59 20.91
C THR A 79 9.47 5.64 20.92
N PRO A 80 8.23 6.13 21.09
CA PRO A 80 7.03 5.29 21.03
C PRO A 80 6.73 4.78 19.62
N ALA A 81 5.92 3.72 19.53
CA ALA A 81 5.45 3.21 18.24
C ALA A 81 4.01 2.73 18.32
N LEU A 82 3.26 2.90 17.23
CA LEU A 82 1.88 2.48 17.07
C LEU A 82 1.74 1.58 15.83
N THR A 83 1.16 0.41 16.01
CA THR A 83 0.69 -0.43 14.90
C THR A 83 -0.78 -0.19 14.67
N ILE A 84 -1.17 0.07 13.41
CA ILE A 84 -2.58 0.29 13.05
C ILE A 84 -3.06 -0.72 12.02
N ASN A 85 -4.35 -1.00 12.03
CA ASN A 85 -5.03 -1.80 11.03
C ASN A 85 -6.28 -1.04 10.50
N ALA A 86 -6.22 -0.66 9.25
CA ALA A 86 -7.31 -0.17 8.42
C ALA A 86 -7.30 -0.93 7.09
N VAL A 87 -7.05 -2.24 7.15
CA VAL A 87 -6.88 -3.16 6.01
C VAL A 87 -5.96 -2.54 4.95
N CYS A 88 -6.34 -2.51 3.66
CA CYS A 88 -5.53 -1.97 2.57
C CYS A 88 -5.11 -0.50 2.75
N GLY A 89 -5.89 0.27 3.51
CA GLY A 89 -5.64 1.68 3.79
C GLY A 89 -4.62 1.95 4.89
N SER A 90 -4.15 0.93 5.63
CA SER A 90 -3.34 1.09 6.84
C SER A 90 -2.11 1.97 6.63
N GLY A 91 -1.33 1.73 5.57
CA GLY A 91 -0.11 2.49 5.31
C GLY A 91 -0.36 3.97 5.03
N LEU A 92 -1.42 4.32 4.29
CA LEU A 92 -1.78 5.71 4.02
C LEU A 92 -2.43 6.37 5.26
N LYS A 93 -3.22 5.59 6.01
CA LYS A 93 -3.82 6.06 7.27
C LYS A 93 -2.75 6.36 8.32
N ALA A 94 -1.67 5.59 8.38
CA ALA A 94 -0.51 5.87 9.24
C ALA A 94 0.10 7.25 8.94
N VAL A 95 0.26 7.60 7.66
CA VAL A 95 0.76 8.92 7.24
C VAL A 95 -0.22 10.05 7.64
N MET A 96 -1.52 9.80 7.54
CA MET A 96 -2.53 10.77 7.99
C MET A 96 -2.46 11.00 9.51
N LEU A 97 -2.27 9.94 10.30
CA LEU A 97 -2.08 10.05 11.75
C LEU A 97 -0.78 10.77 12.10
N ALA A 98 0.30 10.50 11.38
CA ALA A 98 1.56 11.24 11.54
C ALA A 98 1.39 12.73 11.28
N ALA A 99 0.68 13.10 10.20
CA ALA A 99 0.39 14.50 9.92
C ALA A 99 -0.45 15.16 11.04
N GLN A 100 -1.38 14.43 11.65
CA GLN A 100 -2.18 14.89 12.79
C GLN A 100 -1.33 15.05 14.06
N SER A 101 -0.46 14.05 14.38
CA SER A 101 0.46 14.08 15.52
C SER A 101 1.40 15.30 15.43
N VAL A 102 2.02 15.51 14.25
CA VAL A 102 2.90 16.66 14.00
C VAL A 102 2.14 18.00 14.06
N ALA A 103 0.94 18.06 13.47
CA ALA A 103 0.13 19.29 13.49
C ALA A 103 -0.32 19.69 14.88
N TYR A 104 -0.68 18.70 15.70
CA TYR A 104 -1.11 18.90 17.10
C TYR A 104 0.09 19.22 18.02
N GLY A 105 1.29 18.76 17.66
CA GLY A 105 2.52 18.98 18.43
C GLY A 105 2.89 17.85 19.39
N ASP A 106 2.28 16.67 19.24
CA ASP A 106 2.66 15.48 20.02
C ASP A 106 4.08 15.02 19.69
N SER A 107 4.46 15.14 18.42
CA SER A 107 5.79 14.77 17.92
C SER A 107 6.25 15.75 16.85
N ASP A 108 7.55 16.11 16.88
CA ASP A 108 8.14 16.98 15.85
C ASP A 108 8.43 16.26 14.54
N ILE A 109 8.86 14.99 14.64
CA ILE A 109 9.25 14.16 13.49
C ILE A 109 8.66 12.77 13.66
N VAL A 110 7.84 12.35 12.70
CA VAL A 110 7.19 11.03 12.71
C VAL A 110 7.59 10.23 11.47
N ILE A 111 7.98 8.98 11.66
CA ILE A 111 8.10 8.00 10.57
C ILE A 111 6.80 7.23 10.49
N ALA A 112 6.16 7.26 9.30
CA ALA A 112 4.88 6.62 9.09
C ALA A 112 4.82 5.83 7.79
N GLY A 113 4.08 4.73 7.80
CA GLY A 113 3.94 3.90 6.61
C GLY A 113 3.26 2.58 6.91
N GLY A 114 3.78 1.49 6.32
CA GLY A 114 3.24 0.16 6.58
C GLY A 114 4.19 -0.93 6.13
N GLN A 115 3.94 -2.11 6.64
CA GLN A 115 4.68 -3.34 6.40
C GLN A 115 3.72 -4.51 6.34
N GLU A 116 4.04 -5.53 5.55
CA GLU A 116 3.26 -6.75 5.47
C GLU A 116 4.10 -7.92 5.01
N SER A 117 3.86 -9.08 5.57
CA SER A 117 4.33 -10.37 5.03
C SER A 117 3.13 -11.30 4.94
N MET A 118 2.48 -11.31 3.78
CA MET A 118 1.33 -12.18 3.54
C MET A 118 1.78 -13.63 3.43
N SER A 119 3.01 -13.86 2.98
CA SER A 119 3.61 -15.20 2.89
C SER A 119 3.81 -15.87 4.24
N LEU A 120 3.97 -15.11 5.34
CA LEU A 120 4.15 -15.63 6.69
C LEU A 120 2.87 -15.65 7.52
N SER A 121 1.72 -15.33 6.93
CA SER A 121 0.44 -15.39 7.63
C SER A 121 0.12 -16.83 8.06
N PRO A 122 -0.11 -17.08 9.35
CA PRO A 122 -0.32 -18.44 9.84
C PRO A 122 -1.76 -18.92 9.64
N HIS A 123 -1.95 -20.22 9.69
CA HIS A 123 -3.26 -20.79 9.96
C HIS A 123 -3.54 -20.74 11.45
N VAL A 124 -4.76 -20.40 11.84
CA VAL A 124 -5.20 -20.28 13.23
C VAL A 124 -6.25 -21.34 13.58
N LEU A 125 -6.22 -21.77 14.82
CA LEU A 125 -7.13 -22.75 15.38
C LEU A 125 -8.09 -22.05 16.34
N GLN A 126 -9.29 -21.69 15.84
CA GLN A 126 -10.32 -21.06 16.67
C GLN A 126 -10.89 -22.03 17.69
N GLY A 127 -11.28 -21.50 18.86
CA GLY A 127 -11.85 -22.33 19.96
C GLY A 127 -10.86 -23.26 20.63
N SER A 128 -9.56 -23.20 20.32
CA SER A 128 -8.54 -24.10 20.88
C SER A 128 -8.38 -24.04 22.41
N ARG A 129 -8.76 -22.91 23.04
CA ARG A 129 -8.69 -22.74 24.50
C ARG A 129 -9.73 -23.60 25.24
N ASP A 130 -10.90 -23.85 24.62
CA ASP A 130 -11.98 -24.64 25.18
C ASP A 130 -11.81 -26.14 24.90
N GLY A 131 -10.90 -26.50 24.00
CA GLY A 131 -10.67 -27.88 23.52
C GLY A 131 -11.77 -28.36 22.57
N GLN A 132 -11.56 -29.56 21.99
CA GLN A 132 -12.49 -30.24 21.10
C GLN A 132 -12.97 -31.55 21.74
N ARG A 133 -14.25 -31.58 22.08
CA ARG A 133 -14.82 -32.76 22.72
C ARG A 133 -15.15 -33.91 21.77
N MET A 134 -15.53 -33.57 20.51
CA MET A 134 -15.90 -34.54 19.47
C MET A 134 -15.79 -33.87 18.09
N GLY A 135 -15.44 -34.66 17.05
CA GLY A 135 -15.29 -34.18 15.67
C GLY A 135 -13.91 -33.59 15.39
N ASP A 136 -13.74 -33.10 14.15
CA ASP A 136 -12.48 -32.56 13.67
C ASP A 136 -12.30 -31.06 14.02
N TRP A 137 -11.05 -30.63 14.16
CA TRP A 137 -10.71 -29.23 14.21
C TRP A 137 -10.45 -28.67 12.80
N LYS A 138 -11.05 -27.53 12.49
CA LYS A 138 -10.80 -26.80 11.26
C LYS A 138 -9.78 -25.69 11.51
N MET A 139 -8.64 -25.77 10.84
CA MET A 139 -7.69 -24.65 10.77
C MET A 139 -8.17 -23.61 9.76
N ILE A 140 -8.04 -22.33 10.09
CA ILE A 140 -8.49 -21.20 9.28
C ILE A 140 -7.26 -20.43 8.81
N ASP A 141 -7.18 -20.11 7.52
CA ASP A 141 -6.15 -19.26 6.95
C ASP A 141 -6.39 -17.81 7.39
N SER A 142 -5.50 -17.28 8.25
CA SER A 142 -5.63 -15.90 8.75
C SER A 142 -5.44 -14.85 7.66
N MET A 143 -4.69 -15.15 6.59
CA MET A 143 -4.55 -14.24 5.44
C MET A 143 -5.91 -14.03 4.76
N ILE A 144 -6.68 -15.09 4.61
CA ILE A 144 -8.02 -15.02 4.02
C ILE A 144 -8.98 -14.31 4.97
N VAL A 145 -9.11 -14.79 6.22
CA VAL A 145 -10.17 -14.32 7.12
C VAL A 145 -9.96 -12.87 7.59
N ASP A 146 -8.70 -12.47 7.81
CA ASP A 146 -8.37 -11.13 8.34
C ASP A 146 -8.08 -10.11 7.24
N GLY A 147 -7.68 -10.56 6.04
CA GLY A 147 -7.26 -9.67 4.96
C GLY A 147 -8.13 -9.65 3.72
N LEU A 148 -8.76 -10.78 3.35
CA LEU A 148 -9.38 -10.97 2.02
C LEU A 148 -10.84 -11.42 2.06
N TRP A 149 -11.47 -11.46 3.22
CA TRP A 149 -12.84 -11.93 3.42
C TRP A 149 -13.77 -10.79 3.84
N ASP A 150 -14.90 -10.68 3.17
CA ASP A 150 -15.98 -9.81 3.61
C ASP A 150 -16.79 -10.52 4.71
N VAL A 151 -16.59 -10.09 5.94
CA VAL A 151 -17.22 -10.69 7.12
C VAL A 151 -18.71 -10.38 7.22
N TYR A 152 -19.21 -9.37 6.51
CA TYR A 152 -20.61 -8.97 6.52
C TYR A 152 -21.43 -9.81 5.55
N ASN A 153 -20.88 -10.02 4.35
CA ASN A 153 -21.56 -10.75 3.26
C ASN A 153 -21.06 -12.20 3.10
N GLN A 154 -20.06 -12.62 3.90
CA GLN A 154 -19.53 -13.98 3.95
C GLN A 154 -18.99 -14.50 2.60
N TYR A 155 -18.18 -13.68 1.91
CA TYR A 155 -17.52 -14.05 0.68
C TYR A 155 -16.14 -13.37 0.53
N HIS A 156 -15.34 -13.87 -0.42
CA HIS A 156 -14.02 -13.31 -0.72
C HIS A 156 -14.15 -11.92 -1.37
N MET A 157 -13.15 -11.03 -1.12
CA MET A 157 -13.08 -9.69 -1.72
C MET A 157 -13.21 -9.68 -3.25
N GLY A 158 -12.86 -10.77 -3.95
CA GLY A 158 -13.08 -10.91 -5.38
C GLY A 158 -14.53 -10.81 -5.79
N ILE A 159 -15.48 -11.26 -4.95
CA ILE A 159 -16.92 -11.09 -5.21
C ILE A 159 -17.33 -9.62 -5.12
N THR A 160 -16.73 -8.83 -4.25
CA THR A 160 -16.98 -7.37 -4.23
C THR A 160 -16.52 -6.71 -5.54
N ALA A 161 -15.45 -7.22 -6.17
CA ALA A 161 -15.00 -6.74 -7.47
C ALA A 161 -15.99 -7.12 -8.60
N GLU A 162 -16.58 -8.33 -8.56
CA GLU A 162 -17.66 -8.73 -9.47
C GLU A 162 -18.91 -7.85 -9.28
N ASN A 163 -19.25 -7.51 -8.03
CA ASN A 163 -20.36 -6.59 -7.74
C ASN A 163 -20.13 -5.22 -8.38
N VAL A 164 -18.92 -4.67 -8.24
CA VAL A 164 -18.51 -3.39 -8.86
C VAL A 164 -18.59 -3.50 -10.38
N ALA A 165 -18.03 -4.56 -10.97
CA ALA A 165 -18.07 -4.79 -12.41
C ALA A 165 -19.52 -4.79 -12.95
N LYS A 166 -20.41 -5.52 -12.29
CA LYS A 166 -21.83 -5.60 -12.64
C LYS A 166 -22.53 -4.25 -12.50
N ALA A 167 -22.33 -3.56 -11.38
CA ALA A 167 -23.02 -2.30 -11.10
C ALA A 167 -22.59 -1.16 -12.03
N HIS A 168 -21.34 -1.16 -12.50
CA HIS A 168 -20.78 -0.10 -13.35
C HIS A 168 -20.57 -0.51 -14.82
N GLY A 169 -21.03 -1.71 -15.21
CA GLY A 169 -20.92 -2.18 -16.60
C GLY A 169 -19.48 -2.41 -17.06
N ILE A 170 -18.58 -2.79 -16.15
CA ILE A 170 -17.16 -3.05 -16.46
C ILE A 170 -17.03 -4.47 -17.04
N THR A 171 -16.73 -4.56 -18.33
CA THR A 171 -16.59 -5.85 -19.02
C THR A 171 -15.26 -6.54 -18.68
N ARG A 172 -15.16 -7.81 -19.05
CA ARG A 172 -13.93 -8.60 -18.93
C ARG A 172 -12.80 -7.99 -19.75
N GLU A 173 -13.08 -7.54 -20.96
CA GLU A 173 -12.12 -6.93 -21.87
C GLU A 173 -11.56 -5.62 -21.29
N MET A 174 -12.39 -4.79 -20.65
CA MET A 174 -11.94 -3.59 -19.97
C MET A 174 -10.99 -3.91 -18.82
N GLN A 175 -11.30 -4.95 -18.04
CA GLN A 175 -10.47 -5.41 -16.94
C GLN A 175 -9.11 -5.92 -17.42
N ASP A 176 -9.10 -6.77 -18.44
CA ASP A 176 -7.89 -7.35 -19.01
C ASP A 176 -7.01 -6.28 -19.70
N ALA A 177 -7.63 -5.30 -20.37
CA ALA A 177 -6.90 -4.18 -20.98
C ALA A 177 -6.19 -3.31 -19.93
N LEU A 178 -6.84 -2.99 -18.81
CA LEU A 178 -6.23 -2.27 -17.70
C LEU A 178 -5.09 -3.09 -17.08
N ALA A 179 -5.30 -4.37 -16.83
CA ALA A 179 -4.29 -5.26 -16.27
C ALA A 179 -3.05 -5.37 -17.16
N LEU A 180 -3.24 -5.53 -18.47
CA LEU A 180 -2.16 -5.56 -19.43
C LEU A 180 -1.38 -4.23 -19.45
N ALA A 181 -2.07 -3.10 -19.46
CA ALA A 181 -1.46 -1.78 -19.42
C ALA A 181 -0.64 -1.57 -18.13
N SER A 182 -1.16 -2.03 -16.97
CA SER A 182 -0.43 -1.99 -15.69
C SER A 182 0.87 -2.80 -15.77
N GLN A 183 0.84 -4.03 -16.28
CA GLN A 183 2.04 -4.87 -16.47
C GLN A 183 3.06 -4.23 -17.41
N GLN A 184 2.62 -3.70 -18.54
CA GLN A 184 3.49 -3.06 -19.52
C GLN A 184 4.15 -1.80 -18.96
N LYS A 185 3.38 -0.94 -18.27
CA LYS A 185 3.90 0.27 -17.61
C LYS A 185 4.92 -0.08 -16.53
N ALA A 186 4.64 -1.09 -15.69
CA ALA A 186 5.56 -1.50 -14.62
C ALA A 186 6.86 -2.09 -15.18
N ALA A 187 6.78 -2.95 -16.18
CA ALA A 187 7.95 -3.50 -16.85
C ALA A 187 8.83 -2.40 -17.48
N ALA A 188 8.21 -1.47 -18.22
CA ALA A 188 8.93 -0.35 -18.84
C ALA A 188 9.55 0.58 -17.77
N ALA A 189 8.84 0.84 -16.66
CA ALA A 189 9.36 1.67 -15.56
C ALA A 189 10.55 0.99 -14.87
N GLN A 190 10.48 -0.32 -14.63
CA GLN A 190 11.59 -1.09 -14.04
C GLN A 190 12.81 -1.10 -14.97
N ASP A 191 12.62 -1.32 -16.28
CA ASP A 191 13.71 -1.32 -17.27
C ASP A 191 14.37 0.06 -17.42
N ALA A 192 13.58 1.13 -17.28
CA ALA A 192 14.06 2.50 -17.29
C ALA A 192 14.66 2.95 -15.93
N GLY A 193 14.76 2.08 -14.93
CA GLY A 193 15.33 2.39 -13.62
C GLY A 193 14.49 3.36 -12.78
N LYS A 194 13.21 3.56 -13.08
CA LYS A 194 12.37 4.55 -12.39
C LYS A 194 12.12 4.24 -10.91
N PHE A 195 12.32 3.01 -10.48
CA PHE A 195 12.12 2.60 -9.09
C PHE A 195 13.41 2.62 -8.25
N VAL A 196 14.59 2.92 -8.85
CA VAL A 196 15.88 2.83 -8.15
C VAL A 196 15.96 3.78 -6.96
N ASP A 197 15.44 4.99 -7.07
CA ASP A 197 15.50 5.99 -5.99
C ASP A 197 14.51 5.70 -4.85
N GLU A 198 13.44 4.96 -5.12
CA GLU A 198 12.42 4.65 -4.12
C GLU A 198 12.67 3.31 -3.41
N ILE A 199 13.27 2.33 -4.10
CA ILE A 199 13.52 0.99 -3.57
C ILE A 199 14.80 0.97 -2.71
N VAL A 200 14.67 0.40 -1.52
CA VAL A 200 15.79 0.09 -0.63
C VAL A 200 16.22 -1.35 -0.90
N PRO A 201 17.46 -1.60 -1.33
CA PRO A 201 17.98 -2.95 -1.45
C PRO A 201 17.91 -3.69 -0.10
N PHE A 202 17.34 -4.87 -0.09
CA PHE A 202 17.19 -5.69 1.10
C PHE A 202 18.06 -6.95 1.01
N SER A 203 18.98 -7.13 1.97
CA SER A 203 19.89 -8.27 2.00
C SER A 203 19.29 -9.43 2.76
N ILE A 204 19.18 -10.58 2.11
CA ILE A 204 18.65 -11.83 2.68
C ILE A 204 19.82 -12.78 2.92
N ALA A 205 20.11 -13.06 4.19
CA ALA A 205 21.18 -13.98 4.56
C ALA A 205 20.88 -15.39 4.02
N GLN A 206 21.89 -16.03 3.46
CA GLN A 206 21.84 -17.41 2.99
C GLN A 206 22.50 -18.36 4.00
N LYS A 207 22.06 -19.62 4.06
CA LYS A 207 22.73 -20.64 4.89
C LYS A 207 24.17 -20.88 4.45
N LYS A 208 24.45 -20.73 3.15
CA LYS A 208 25.78 -20.83 2.54
C LYS A 208 25.86 -19.84 1.37
N GLY A 209 27.03 -19.21 1.17
CA GLY A 209 27.27 -18.24 0.09
C GLY A 209 26.91 -16.81 0.49
N ASP A 210 26.99 -15.90 -0.49
CA ASP A 210 26.71 -14.48 -0.29
C ASP A 210 25.21 -14.21 -0.07
N PRO A 211 24.86 -13.15 0.65
CA PRO A 211 23.46 -12.74 0.78
C PRO A 211 22.82 -12.43 -0.57
N ILE A 212 21.54 -12.77 -0.72
CA ILE A 212 20.75 -12.33 -1.88
C ILE A 212 20.37 -10.87 -1.65
N VAL A 213 20.69 -10.00 -2.60
CA VAL A 213 20.24 -8.61 -2.60
C VAL A 213 18.93 -8.52 -3.37
N PHE A 214 17.82 -8.29 -2.66
CA PHE A 214 16.49 -8.11 -3.24
C PHE A 214 16.23 -6.62 -3.46
N ALA A 215 16.24 -6.18 -4.72
CA ALA A 215 16.19 -4.77 -5.10
C ALA A 215 15.26 -4.49 -6.30
N ALA A 216 14.46 -5.45 -6.73
CA ALA A 216 13.53 -5.30 -7.84
C ALA A 216 12.20 -5.98 -7.54
N ASP A 217 11.09 -5.34 -7.92
CA ASP A 217 9.74 -5.91 -7.79
C ASP A 217 9.64 -7.21 -8.60
N GLU A 218 9.37 -8.32 -7.92
CA GLU A 218 9.41 -9.65 -8.56
C GLU A 218 8.05 -10.12 -9.07
N PHE A 219 6.97 -9.37 -8.79
CA PHE A 219 5.62 -9.77 -9.19
C PHE A 219 5.29 -9.37 -10.65
N ILE A 220 6.04 -8.44 -11.25
CA ILE A 220 5.83 -7.96 -12.62
C ILE A 220 5.91 -9.12 -13.62
N ASN A 221 4.79 -9.39 -14.30
CA ASN A 221 4.70 -10.48 -15.27
C ASN A 221 4.96 -10.00 -16.71
N ARG A 222 6.21 -10.09 -17.15
CA ARG A 222 6.65 -9.69 -18.49
C ARG A 222 6.10 -10.55 -19.63
N LYS A 223 5.49 -11.70 -19.31
CA LYS A 223 4.88 -12.61 -20.31
C LYS A 223 3.39 -12.32 -20.52
N SER A 224 2.82 -11.37 -19.77
CA SER A 224 1.42 -10.99 -19.89
C SER A 224 1.14 -10.38 -21.26
N ASN A 225 0.11 -10.85 -21.94
CA ASN A 225 -0.41 -10.33 -23.20
C ASN A 225 -1.93 -10.55 -23.28
N ALA A 226 -2.58 -9.95 -24.26
CA ALA A 226 -4.04 -9.97 -24.38
C ALA A 226 -4.61 -11.40 -24.51
N GLU A 227 -3.95 -12.27 -25.28
CA GLU A 227 -4.38 -13.65 -25.49
C GLU A 227 -4.28 -14.48 -24.19
N VAL A 228 -3.16 -14.35 -23.47
CA VAL A 228 -2.98 -15.02 -22.16
C VAL A 228 -4.04 -14.57 -21.17
N LEU A 229 -4.31 -13.27 -21.06
CA LEU A 229 -5.33 -12.75 -20.15
C LEU A 229 -6.73 -13.24 -20.52
N ALA A 230 -7.10 -13.16 -21.79
CA ALA A 230 -8.41 -13.62 -22.28
C ALA A 230 -8.66 -15.13 -22.03
N GLY A 231 -7.59 -15.93 -22.05
CA GLY A 231 -7.64 -17.38 -21.78
C GLY A 231 -7.81 -17.76 -20.29
N LEU A 232 -7.66 -16.80 -19.34
CA LEU A 232 -7.79 -17.09 -17.91
C LEU A 232 -9.26 -17.32 -17.51
N ARG A 233 -9.46 -18.31 -16.63
CA ARG A 233 -10.78 -18.60 -16.05
C ARG A 233 -11.11 -17.59 -14.95
N PRO A 234 -12.40 -17.21 -14.79
CA PRO A 234 -12.85 -16.46 -13.63
C PRO A 234 -12.45 -17.15 -12.32
N ALA A 235 -12.00 -16.37 -11.35
CA ALA A 235 -11.42 -16.87 -10.11
C ALA A 235 -12.43 -17.00 -8.95
N PHE A 236 -13.47 -16.16 -8.94
CA PHE A 236 -14.39 -16.03 -7.81
C PHE A 236 -15.84 -16.38 -8.16
N ASP A 237 -16.33 -15.95 -9.30
CA ASP A 237 -17.64 -16.31 -9.84
C ASP A 237 -17.46 -16.94 -11.23
N LYS A 238 -18.03 -18.11 -11.47
CA LYS A 238 -17.92 -18.82 -12.76
C LYS A 238 -18.45 -18.01 -13.94
N ALA A 239 -19.42 -17.13 -13.69
CA ALA A 239 -20.01 -16.22 -14.68
C ALA A 239 -19.37 -14.83 -14.66
N GLY A 240 -18.37 -14.61 -13.81
CA GLY A 240 -17.74 -13.32 -13.59
C GLY A 240 -16.60 -13.02 -14.57
N GLY A 241 -16.01 -11.83 -14.39
CA GLY A 241 -14.91 -11.31 -15.19
C GLY A 241 -13.58 -11.22 -14.45
N VAL A 242 -13.57 -11.37 -13.12
CA VAL A 242 -12.36 -11.24 -12.31
C VAL A 242 -11.53 -12.52 -12.37
N THR A 243 -10.25 -12.37 -12.74
CA THR A 243 -9.31 -13.49 -12.89
C THR A 243 -8.03 -13.24 -12.08
N ALA A 244 -7.19 -14.25 -11.95
CA ALA A 244 -5.86 -14.08 -11.37
C ALA A 244 -4.94 -13.11 -12.15
N GLY A 245 -5.26 -12.82 -13.41
CA GLY A 245 -4.48 -11.91 -14.27
C GLY A 245 -4.92 -10.45 -14.17
N ASN A 246 -6.15 -10.18 -13.73
CA ASN A 246 -6.73 -8.83 -13.59
C ASN A 246 -7.09 -8.46 -12.14
N ALA A 247 -6.53 -9.19 -11.18
CA ALA A 247 -6.53 -8.91 -9.75
C ALA A 247 -5.11 -8.64 -9.26
N SER A 248 -4.96 -7.90 -8.17
CA SER A 248 -3.67 -7.74 -7.51
C SER A 248 -3.19 -9.05 -6.87
N GLY A 249 -1.90 -9.17 -6.64
CA GLY A 249 -1.30 -10.33 -6.01
C GLY A 249 -1.37 -10.33 -4.49
N ILE A 250 -0.97 -11.47 -3.94
CA ILE A 250 -0.62 -11.66 -2.53
C ILE A 250 0.87 -11.39 -2.44
N ASN A 251 1.29 -10.43 -1.60
CA ASN A 251 2.63 -9.89 -1.66
C ASN A 251 3.21 -9.55 -0.29
N ASP A 252 4.53 -9.39 -0.26
CA ASP A 252 5.32 -9.02 0.90
C ASP A 252 6.05 -7.69 0.61
N GLY A 253 6.10 -6.76 1.58
CA GLY A 253 6.80 -5.50 1.38
C GLY A 253 6.57 -4.49 2.51
N ALA A 254 7.33 -3.40 2.46
CA ALA A 254 7.20 -2.28 3.38
C ALA A 254 7.45 -0.95 2.66
N ALA A 255 6.83 0.11 3.17
CA ALA A 255 7.04 1.47 2.70
C ALA A 255 6.87 2.45 3.86
N ALA A 256 7.68 3.49 3.90
CA ALA A 256 7.58 4.53 4.92
C ALA A 256 7.99 5.91 4.38
N VAL A 257 7.46 6.93 5.03
CA VAL A 257 7.79 8.34 4.81
C VAL A 257 8.15 9.02 6.13
N MET A 258 8.90 10.11 6.07
CA MET A 258 9.21 10.94 7.22
C MET A 258 8.44 12.26 7.12
N VAL A 259 7.66 12.56 8.17
CA VAL A 259 6.71 13.67 8.25
C VAL A 259 7.11 14.64 9.35
N MET A 260 7.09 15.94 9.05
CA MET A 260 7.37 17.01 10.00
C MET A 260 6.75 18.33 9.57
N LYS A 261 6.82 19.37 10.41
CA LYS A 261 6.46 20.75 10.03
C LYS A 261 7.46 21.32 9.03
N ALA A 262 7.02 22.20 8.14
CA ALA A 262 7.89 22.86 7.16
C ALA A 262 9.02 23.67 7.83
N SER A 263 8.73 24.37 8.94
CA SER A 263 9.72 25.08 9.73
C SER A 263 10.79 24.16 10.33
N LYS A 264 10.40 22.96 10.77
CA LYS A 264 11.32 21.94 11.27
C LYS A 264 12.23 21.41 10.16
N ALA A 265 11.67 21.14 8.99
CA ALA A 265 12.45 20.72 7.83
C ALA A 265 13.49 21.79 7.43
N ALA A 266 13.07 23.05 7.38
CA ALA A 266 13.97 24.17 7.10
C ALA A 266 15.08 24.31 8.15
N ALA A 267 14.78 24.21 9.45
CA ALA A 267 15.76 24.26 10.52
C ALA A 267 16.79 23.11 10.46
N LEU A 268 16.40 21.96 9.91
CA LEU A 268 17.26 20.80 9.71
C LEU A 268 17.98 20.79 8.35
N GLY A 269 17.74 21.79 7.48
CA GLY A 269 18.31 21.86 6.14
C GLY A 269 17.75 20.80 5.19
N LEU A 270 16.56 20.23 5.47
CA LEU A 270 15.93 19.20 4.67
C LEU A 270 14.99 19.83 3.62
N THR A 271 15.08 19.34 2.39
CA THR A 271 14.20 19.77 1.30
C THR A 271 12.95 18.88 1.27
N PRO A 272 11.73 19.45 1.38
CA PRO A 272 10.51 18.68 1.26
C PRO A 272 10.36 18.01 -0.12
N MET A 273 9.91 16.76 -0.13
CA MET A 273 9.44 16.07 -1.34
C MET A 273 8.07 16.60 -1.78
N GLY A 274 7.26 17.02 -0.81
CA GLY A 274 5.96 17.64 -1.00
C GLY A 274 5.28 17.95 0.34
N ARG A 275 4.28 18.84 0.33
CA ARG A 275 3.40 19.08 1.48
C ARG A 275 2.14 18.24 1.38
N ILE A 276 1.60 17.82 2.50
CA ILE A 276 0.29 17.17 2.58
C ILE A 276 -0.77 18.27 2.49
N ALA A 277 -1.41 18.39 1.32
CA ALA A 277 -2.42 19.43 1.10
C ALA A 277 -3.74 19.10 1.80
N SER A 278 -4.14 17.83 1.74
CA SER A 278 -5.33 17.33 2.44
C SER A 278 -5.32 15.80 2.53
N PHE A 279 -6.26 15.26 3.29
CA PHE A 279 -6.56 13.84 3.29
C PHE A 279 -8.01 13.59 3.73
N ALA A 280 -8.55 12.42 3.37
CA ALA A 280 -9.89 11.99 3.77
C ALA A 280 -10.01 10.47 3.86
N THR A 281 -10.95 10.04 4.71
CA THR A 281 -11.50 8.67 4.72
C THR A 281 -13.00 8.75 4.48
N SER A 282 -13.56 7.71 3.88
CA SER A 282 -14.99 7.55 3.66
C SER A 282 -15.40 6.11 3.88
N GLY A 283 -16.64 5.91 4.33
CA GLY A 283 -17.30 4.62 4.39
C GLY A 283 -18.34 4.51 3.28
N LEU A 284 -18.63 3.27 2.87
CA LEU A 284 -19.67 2.90 1.92
C LEU A 284 -20.12 1.46 2.17
N ASP A 285 -21.07 0.97 1.40
CA ASP A 285 -21.50 -0.44 1.47
C ASP A 285 -20.31 -1.40 1.31
N PRO A 286 -20.08 -2.34 2.25
CA PRO A 286 -19.03 -3.34 2.14
C PRO A 286 -19.07 -4.13 0.82
N ALA A 287 -20.25 -4.45 0.30
CA ALA A 287 -20.42 -5.15 -0.97
C ALA A 287 -19.84 -4.40 -2.17
N MET A 288 -19.65 -3.08 -2.04
CA MET A 288 -19.14 -2.17 -3.05
C MET A 288 -17.79 -1.55 -2.65
N MET A 289 -17.01 -2.22 -1.78
CA MET A 289 -15.79 -1.66 -1.19
C MET A 289 -14.81 -1.09 -2.23
N GLY A 290 -14.77 -1.66 -3.44
CA GLY A 290 -13.91 -1.21 -4.54
C GLY A 290 -14.14 0.24 -4.95
N MET A 291 -15.33 0.80 -4.68
CA MET A 291 -15.66 2.21 -4.97
C MET A 291 -15.19 3.19 -3.88
N GLY A 292 -14.58 2.72 -2.80
CA GLY A 292 -14.06 3.54 -1.71
C GLY A 292 -13.18 4.73 -2.13
N PRO A 293 -12.31 4.61 -3.14
CA PRO A 293 -11.51 5.74 -3.64
C PRO A 293 -12.35 6.93 -4.11
N VAL A 294 -13.55 6.72 -4.64
CA VAL A 294 -14.39 7.81 -5.17
C VAL A 294 -14.78 8.80 -4.09
N PRO A 295 -15.56 8.44 -3.05
CA PRO A 295 -15.94 9.39 -2.01
C PRO A 295 -14.74 9.90 -1.20
N ALA A 296 -13.69 9.09 -1.02
CA ALA A 296 -12.49 9.52 -0.32
C ALA A 296 -11.73 10.60 -1.12
N SER A 297 -11.53 10.40 -2.43
CA SER A 297 -10.85 11.37 -3.31
C SER A 297 -11.65 12.64 -3.46
N GLN A 298 -12.96 12.56 -3.68
CA GLN A 298 -13.84 13.74 -3.77
C GLN A 298 -13.74 14.59 -2.49
N LYS A 299 -13.78 13.95 -1.33
CA LYS A 299 -13.65 14.65 -0.05
C LYS A 299 -12.26 15.24 0.18
N ALA A 300 -11.19 14.55 -0.24
CA ALA A 300 -9.83 15.08 -0.14
C ALA A 300 -9.62 16.26 -1.09
N LEU A 301 -10.06 16.14 -2.35
CA LEU A 301 -9.99 17.23 -3.33
C LEU A 301 -10.76 18.47 -2.86
N ALA A 302 -11.98 18.30 -2.37
CA ALA A 302 -12.77 19.41 -1.83
C ALA A 302 -12.06 20.13 -0.67
N ARG A 303 -11.41 19.39 0.23
CA ARG A 303 -10.62 19.96 1.33
C ARG A 303 -9.37 20.71 0.85
N ALA A 304 -8.75 20.27 -0.23
CA ALA A 304 -7.64 20.96 -0.86
C ALA A 304 -8.06 22.16 -1.71
N GLY A 305 -9.37 22.32 -2.01
CA GLY A 305 -9.87 23.30 -2.95
C GLY A 305 -9.51 22.98 -4.42
N TRP A 306 -9.37 21.68 -4.75
CA TRP A 306 -8.99 21.21 -6.07
C TRP A 306 -10.12 20.44 -6.77
N ASN A 307 -10.05 20.43 -8.09
CA ASN A 307 -10.84 19.56 -8.96
C ASN A 307 -9.97 18.36 -9.43
N ALA A 308 -10.61 17.32 -9.93
CA ALA A 308 -9.91 16.15 -10.47
C ALA A 308 -8.99 16.51 -11.65
N GLN A 309 -9.37 17.52 -12.44
CA GLN A 309 -8.62 18.03 -13.59
C GLN A 309 -7.34 18.78 -13.22
N ASP A 310 -7.25 19.27 -11.97
CA ASP A 310 -6.06 19.99 -11.48
C ASP A 310 -4.89 19.02 -11.17
N LEU A 311 -5.16 17.73 -11.10
CA LEU A 311 -4.17 16.73 -10.77
C LEU A 311 -3.19 16.49 -11.93
N ASP A 312 -1.91 16.44 -11.60
CA ASP A 312 -0.83 16.10 -12.54
C ASP A 312 -0.49 14.60 -12.53
N LEU A 313 -0.59 13.96 -11.37
CA LEU A 313 -0.31 12.54 -11.17
C LEU A 313 -1.26 11.91 -10.14
N LEU A 314 -1.64 10.66 -10.41
CA LEU A 314 -2.54 9.89 -9.57
C LEU A 314 -1.96 8.49 -9.35
N GLU A 315 -1.88 8.07 -8.11
CA GLU A 315 -1.59 6.70 -7.71
C GLU A 315 -2.85 6.11 -7.04
N ILE A 316 -3.59 5.32 -7.81
CA ILE A 316 -4.84 4.69 -7.38
C ILE A 316 -4.60 3.19 -7.29
N ASN A 317 -4.73 2.62 -6.10
CA ASN A 317 -4.42 1.22 -5.91
C ASN A 317 -5.35 0.32 -6.74
N GLU A 318 -4.74 -0.60 -7.49
CA GLU A 318 -5.42 -1.58 -8.33
C GLU A 318 -5.62 -2.88 -7.55
N ALA A 319 -6.53 -2.89 -6.56
CA ALA A 319 -6.87 -4.14 -5.87
C ALA A 319 -7.46 -5.15 -6.85
N PHE A 320 -8.30 -4.67 -7.76
CA PHE A 320 -8.88 -5.40 -8.90
C PHE A 320 -9.01 -4.45 -10.10
N ALA A 321 -8.81 -4.96 -11.32
CA ALA A 321 -9.01 -4.14 -12.52
C ALA A 321 -10.46 -3.65 -12.65
N ALA A 322 -11.44 -4.47 -12.27
CA ALA A 322 -12.86 -4.10 -12.22
C ALA A 322 -13.06 -2.81 -11.40
N GLN A 323 -12.49 -2.77 -10.19
CA GLN A 323 -12.56 -1.63 -9.30
C GLN A 323 -11.82 -0.41 -9.89
N ALA A 324 -10.61 -0.60 -10.44
CA ALA A 324 -9.82 0.50 -10.98
C ALA A 324 -10.51 1.15 -12.20
N CYS A 325 -11.10 0.34 -13.11
CA CYS A 325 -11.90 0.84 -14.22
C CYS A 325 -13.09 1.67 -13.74
N ALA A 326 -13.88 1.14 -12.78
CA ALA A 326 -15.06 1.81 -12.26
C ALA A 326 -14.73 3.12 -11.55
N VAL A 327 -13.66 3.16 -10.75
CA VAL A 327 -13.17 4.38 -10.08
C VAL A 327 -12.74 5.43 -11.12
N ASN A 328 -11.96 5.04 -12.14
CA ASN A 328 -11.53 5.94 -13.20
C ASN A 328 -12.73 6.53 -13.95
N GLN A 329 -13.72 5.70 -14.29
CA GLN A 329 -14.95 6.12 -14.95
C GLN A 329 -15.78 7.10 -14.09
N GLN A 330 -15.94 6.79 -12.79
CA GLN A 330 -16.76 7.59 -11.87
C GLN A 330 -16.10 8.96 -11.55
N MET A 331 -14.79 8.99 -11.46
CA MET A 331 -14.05 10.22 -11.14
C MET A 331 -13.83 11.11 -12.35
N GLY A 332 -13.88 10.59 -13.57
CA GLY A 332 -13.72 11.37 -14.82
C GLY A 332 -12.35 12.07 -14.93
N TRP A 333 -11.32 11.60 -14.24
CA TRP A 333 -9.96 12.15 -14.36
C TRP A 333 -9.23 11.61 -15.60
N ASP A 334 -8.13 12.25 -15.94
CA ASP A 334 -7.28 11.84 -17.07
C ASP A 334 -6.53 10.54 -16.71
N THR A 335 -6.95 9.42 -17.30
CA THR A 335 -6.36 8.10 -17.06
C THR A 335 -4.91 7.97 -17.54
N SER A 336 -4.43 8.87 -18.41
CA SER A 336 -3.02 8.90 -18.82
C SER A 336 -2.08 9.33 -17.68
N LYS A 337 -2.63 9.98 -16.64
CA LYS A 337 -1.93 10.42 -15.43
C LYS A 337 -2.03 9.40 -14.28
N VAL A 338 -2.82 8.33 -14.46
CA VAL A 338 -3.06 7.30 -13.43
C VAL A 338 -2.03 6.18 -13.55
N ASN A 339 -1.39 5.85 -12.42
CA ASN A 339 -0.46 4.73 -12.30
C ASN A 339 0.51 4.68 -13.50
N VAL A 340 1.20 5.77 -13.73
CA VAL A 340 2.04 5.96 -14.92
C VAL A 340 3.23 5.00 -14.99
N ASN A 341 3.58 4.39 -13.87
CA ASN A 341 4.61 3.36 -13.73
C ASN A 341 4.04 1.97 -13.42
N GLY A 342 2.76 1.74 -13.73
CA GLY A 342 2.03 0.52 -13.35
C GLY A 342 1.48 0.60 -11.92
N GLY A 343 0.52 -0.25 -11.61
CA GLY A 343 -0.15 -0.32 -10.31
C GLY A 343 -0.05 -1.69 -9.64
N ALA A 344 -0.90 -1.95 -8.67
CA ALA A 344 -0.82 -3.13 -7.82
C ALA A 344 -1.04 -4.47 -8.54
N ILE A 345 -1.72 -4.49 -9.69
CA ILE A 345 -1.86 -5.70 -10.52
C ILE A 345 -0.49 -6.17 -11.01
N ALA A 346 0.43 -5.24 -11.28
CA ALA A 346 1.78 -5.55 -11.74
C ALA A 346 2.82 -5.55 -10.61
N ILE A 347 2.82 -4.54 -9.75
CA ILE A 347 3.83 -4.36 -8.70
C ILE A 347 3.52 -5.24 -7.49
N GLY A 348 2.24 -5.42 -7.15
CA GLY A 348 1.78 -6.19 -6.00
C GLY A 348 1.07 -5.35 -4.94
N HIS A 349 0.41 -6.06 -4.00
CA HIS A 349 -0.47 -5.47 -2.98
C HIS A 349 -0.19 -6.02 -1.57
N PRO A 350 0.98 -5.73 -0.96
CA PRO A 350 1.22 -6.03 0.46
C PRO A 350 0.28 -5.15 1.30
N ILE A 351 -0.87 -5.72 1.73
CA ILE A 351 -2.05 -4.95 2.15
C ILE A 351 -1.78 -3.86 3.18
N GLY A 352 -1.05 -4.15 4.26
CA GLY A 352 -0.72 -3.15 5.30
C GLY A 352 0.26 -2.06 4.84
N ALA A 353 1.08 -2.34 3.82
CA ALA A 353 2.07 -1.41 3.28
C ALA A 353 1.55 -0.59 2.10
N SER A 354 0.57 -1.09 1.36
CA SER A 354 0.18 -0.59 0.04
C SER A 354 -0.16 0.89 -0.01
N GLY A 355 -0.82 1.42 1.01
CA GLY A 355 -1.17 2.83 1.05
C GLY A 355 0.04 3.76 1.07
N CYS A 356 1.09 3.39 1.80
CA CYS A 356 2.34 4.14 1.78
C CYS A 356 3.17 3.81 0.53
N ARG A 357 3.13 2.55 0.01
CA ARG A 357 3.81 2.16 -1.22
C ARG A 357 3.41 3.05 -2.39
N ILE A 358 2.12 3.26 -2.62
CA ILE A 358 1.65 4.13 -3.71
C ILE A 358 2.03 5.59 -3.46
N LEU A 359 2.01 6.06 -2.21
CA LEU A 359 2.46 7.42 -1.87
C LEU A 359 3.95 7.62 -2.16
N VAL A 360 4.80 6.64 -1.84
CA VAL A 360 6.25 6.69 -2.14
C VAL A 360 6.47 6.82 -3.65
N THR A 361 5.81 5.99 -4.45
CA THR A 361 5.89 6.05 -5.92
C THR A 361 5.39 7.40 -6.44
N LEU A 362 4.26 7.90 -5.92
CA LEU A 362 3.74 9.23 -6.29
C LEU A 362 4.76 10.33 -6.05
N LEU A 363 5.36 10.38 -4.85
CA LEU A 363 6.33 11.42 -4.46
C LEU A 363 7.57 11.41 -5.38
N HIS A 364 8.15 10.25 -5.63
CA HIS A 364 9.31 10.13 -6.51
C HIS A 364 8.99 10.48 -7.97
N GLU A 365 7.81 10.07 -8.48
CA GLU A 365 7.42 10.40 -9.85
C GLU A 365 7.04 11.88 -9.99
N MET A 366 6.43 12.50 -8.98
CA MET A 366 6.18 13.94 -8.95
C MET A 366 7.49 14.73 -9.02
N GLN A 367 8.53 14.31 -8.31
CA GLN A 367 9.86 14.92 -8.39
C GLN A 367 10.45 14.79 -9.80
N ARG A 368 10.41 13.58 -10.37
CA ARG A 368 11.00 13.26 -11.68
C ARG A 368 10.35 14.07 -12.82
N ARG A 369 9.04 14.29 -12.75
CA ARG A 369 8.27 15.03 -13.76
C ARG A 369 8.11 16.52 -13.45
N ASN A 370 8.58 16.98 -12.31
CA ASN A 370 8.27 18.31 -11.79
C ASN A 370 6.76 18.58 -11.70
N ALA A 371 5.98 17.53 -11.37
CA ALA A 371 4.54 17.61 -11.16
C ALA A 371 4.23 18.33 -9.84
N ARG A 372 3.15 19.10 -9.80
CA ARG A 372 2.79 19.95 -8.68
C ARG A 372 1.71 19.36 -7.78
N LYS A 373 0.67 18.77 -8.36
CA LYS A 373 -0.49 18.26 -7.63
C LYS A 373 -0.66 16.76 -7.86
N GLY A 374 -0.67 16.00 -6.78
CA GLY A 374 -0.83 14.56 -6.84
C GLY A 374 -1.83 14.04 -5.82
N ILE A 375 -2.38 12.85 -6.07
CA ILE A 375 -3.25 12.12 -5.16
C ILE A 375 -2.88 10.65 -5.08
N ALA A 376 -2.86 10.10 -3.86
CA ALA A 376 -2.82 8.67 -3.59
C ALA A 376 -4.15 8.22 -2.98
N SER A 377 -4.77 7.16 -3.50
CA SER A 377 -6.06 6.66 -2.99
C SER A 377 -6.19 5.16 -3.10
N LEU A 378 -6.90 4.55 -2.11
CA LEU A 378 -7.16 3.12 -2.03
C LEU A 378 -8.60 2.83 -1.63
N CYS A 379 -9.13 1.72 -2.15
CA CYS A 379 -10.25 1.02 -1.54
C CYS A 379 -9.78 0.22 -0.32
N ILE A 380 -10.68 -0.02 0.60
CA ILE A 380 -10.43 -0.72 1.86
C ILE A 380 -11.51 -1.77 2.07
N GLY A 381 -11.10 -2.99 2.37
CA GLY A 381 -12.01 -4.07 2.77
C GLY A 381 -12.94 -3.64 3.91
N GLY A 382 -14.19 -4.10 3.88
CA GLY A 382 -15.22 -3.67 4.82
C GLY A 382 -15.97 -2.41 4.40
N GLY A 383 -15.78 -1.92 3.16
CA GLY A 383 -16.55 -0.79 2.62
C GLY A 383 -16.01 0.57 3.05
N MET A 384 -14.75 0.83 2.79
CA MET A 384 -14.11 2.11 3.10
C MET A 384 -13.20 2.57 1.95
N GLY A 385 -12.78 3.83 2.01
CA GLY A 385 -11.76 4.40 1.14
C GLY A 385 -10.90 5.43 1.87
N VAL A 386 -9.70 5.62 1.38
CA VAL A 386 -8.74 6.61 1.88
C VAL A 386 -8.09 7.33 0.72
N ALA A 387 -7.87 8.64 0.87
CA ALA A 387 -7.16 9.47 -0.09
C ALA A 387 -6.31 10.52 0.60
N LEU A 388 -5.16 10.84 0.01
CA LEU A 388 -4.24 11.87 0.48
C LEU A 388 -3.71 12.63 -0.73
N THR A 389 -3.75 13.98 -0.67
CA THR A 389 -3.26 14.88 -1.73
C THR A 389 -1.93 15.50 -1.35
N ILE A 390 -1.04 15.57 -2.33
CA ILE A 390 0.31 16.15 -2.20
C ILE A 390 0.43 17.35 -3.12
N GLU A 391 1.09 18.41 -2.64
CA GLU A 391 1.49 19.57 -3.43
C GLU A 391 2.99 19.83 -3.32
N ARG A 392 3.60 20.25 -4.44
CA ARG A 392 5.03 20.62 -4.55
C ARG A 392 5.19 22.04 -5.00
#